data_d55a3a46980e3d80085a53849f0d47c5
#
_entry.id   d55a3a46980e3d80085a53849f0d47c5
#
_cell.length_a   1.000
_cell.length_b   1.000
_cell.length_c   1.000
_cell.angle_alpha   90.00
_cell.angle_beta   90.00
_cell.angle_gamma   90.00
#
_symmetry.space_group_name_H-M   'P 1'
#
loop_
_entity.id
_entity.type
_entity.pdbx_description
1 polymer ?
#
loop_
_entity_poly.entity_id
_entity_poly.type
_entity_poly.pdbx_seq_one_letter_code
_entity_poly.pdbx_strand_id
1 'polypeptide(L)'
;MKTMLKRGAGVLMPIFSLPSPYGIGTFGRAAYEFIDQLKRGRQTYWQVLPMGPTCYGDSPYQSYSAFAGNPYFIDLDTLKDEKLLTQDEIDACWWCDKQDQVKYDALYYYRFPLLRKAYERSGHKESVEYQAFLEENEEWLDDYALYMAVKGKYEGKGWMDWDEDIRFRRPEALSACREELAEEINYWKFLQFKFFEQWKKLKQYAKEKELQIVGDIPIYVALDSADVWSHPELFQLDEENLTPLKVSGVPPDAFSEDGQLWGNPLYDWEKMKQTDFAWWRSRMKASAKLYDAVRIDHFIGVVQYYAIPYGAVTAKDGEWEKGPGKKLTDALDEAAGETKIIAEDLGVFCQEVKDLLAETGYPGMKIIEFAFSGDRFNEHLPHCYDPNSVVYGGTHDNETLAGYFKPEKRQWWELQYIADYLGAAHQSEVVDRVFRAAYGSVASVAIFQMQDVLKLDNWARMNTPGTLGENWRWRLVPGQFTDERADYLSWLVDTFGRF
;
A
#
# COMPACT_ATOMS: atom_id res chain seq x y z
N MET A 1 23.65 -15.75 -0.42
CA MET A 1 22.36 -15.90 -1.12
C MET A 1 21.29 -15.38 -0.17
N LYS A 2 20.54 -14.34 -0.54
CA LYS A 2 19.35 -13.97 0.21
C LYS A 2 18.36 -15.14 0.18
N THR A 3 17.78 -15.46 1.32
CA THR A 3 16.80 -16.54 1.44
C THR A 3 15.56 -16.15 0.63
N MET A 4 15.16 -16.97 -0.34
CA MET A 4 13.91 -16.82 -1.10
C MET A 4 12.71 -16.74 -0.15
N LEU A 5 11.59 -16.16 -0.61
CA LEU A 5 10.32 -16.30 0.11
C LEU A 5 10.01 -17.79 0.33
N LYS A 6 9.57 -18.12 1.54
CA LYS A 6 9.13 -19.49 1.83
C LYS A 6 7.93 -19.83 0.96
N ARG A 7 7.88 -21.06 0.40
CA ARG A 7 6.70 -21.51 -0.33
C ARG A 7 5.47 -21.41 0.57
N GLY A 8 4.44 -20.71 0.10
CA GLY A 8 3.26 -20.44 0.91
C GLY A 8 2.11 -19.88 0.10
N ALA A 9 1.06 -19.55 0.81
CA ALA A 9 -0.11 -18.88 0.25
C ALA A 9 -0.52 -17.70 1.14
N GLY A 10 -1.22 -16.74 0.57
CA GLY A 10 -1.65 -15.54 1.30
C GLY A 10 -2.90 -14.91 0.74
N VAL A 11 -3.41 -13.95 1.51
CA VAL A 11 -4.55 -13.13 1.13
C VAL A 11 -4.14 -11.66 1.13
N LEU A 12 -4.50 -10.94 0.06
CA LEU A 12 -4.41 -9.49 -0.01
C LEU A 12 -5.69 -8.91 0.60
N MET A 13 -5.54 -8.18 1.69
CA MET A 13 -6.63 -7.53 2.41
C MET A 13 -6.11 -6.27 3.09
N PRO A 14 -6.45 -5.07 2.58
CA PRO A 14 -6.05 -3.81 3.19
C PRO A 14 -6.65 -3.63 4.59
N ILE A 15 -5.97 -2.92 5.48
CA ILE A 15 -6.47 -2.63 6.82
C ILE A 15 -7.81 -1.89 6.77
N PHE A 16 -7.94 -0.89 5.89
CA PHE A 16 -9.17 -0.11 5.76
C PHE A 16 -10.38 -0.96 5.34
N SER A 17 -10.14 -2.13 4.71
CA SER A 17 -11.19 -3.06 4.26
C SER A 17 -11.62 -4.07 5.32
N LEU A 18 -10.99 -4.11 6.49
CA LEU A 18 -11.43 -4.98 7.58
C LEU A 18 -12.80 -4.55 8.13
N PRO A 19 -13.60 -5.49 8.66
CA PRO A 19 -14.85 -5.15 9.33
C PRO A 19 -14.63 -4.20 10.51
N SER A 20 -15.54 -3.25 10.69
CA SER A 20 -15.54 -2.37 11.86
C SER A 20 -16.89 -1.65 11.93
N PRO A 21 -17.43 -1.37 13.12
CA PRO A 21 -18.61 -0.54 13.26
C PRO A 21 -18.33 0.95 13.02
N TYR A 22 -17.05 1.34 12.89
CA TYR A 22 -16.60 2.74 12.86
C TYR A 22 -16.23 3.24 11.46
N GLY A 23 -16.87 2.72 10.43
CA GLY A 23 -16.80 3.23 9.05
C GLY A 23 -15.54 2.86 8.26
N ILE A 24 -14.50 2.31 8.89
CA ILE A 24 -13.24 1.86 8.29
C ILE A 24 -12.62 0.75 9.12
N GLY A 25 -11.86 -0.14 8.50
CA GLY A 25 -11.08 -1.15 9.22
C GLY A 25 -10.00 -0.52 10.11
N THR A 26 -9.75 -1.14 11.26
CA THR A 26 -8.80 -0.67 12.28
C THR A 26 -7.92 -1.80 12.79
N PHE A 27 -6.94 -1.49 13.63
CA PHE A 27 -6.11 -2.48 14.33
C PHE A 27 -6.82 -3.13 15.52
N GLY A 28 -8.16 -3.06 15.55
CA GLY A 28 -9.00 -3.61 16.60
C GLY A 28 -9.34 -5.08 16.42
N ARG A 29 -10.34 -5.53 17.16
CA ARG A 29 -10.77 -6.93 17.26
C ARG A 29 -10.90 -7.65 15.92
N ALA A 30 -11.49 -7.01 14.91
CA ALA A 30 -11.69 -7.63 13.60
C ALA A 30 -10.36 -7.98 12.88
N ALA A 31 -9.28 -7.23 13.13
CA ALA A 31 -7.97 -7.55 12.58
C ALA A 31 -7.38 -8.82 13.22
N TYR A 32 -7.57 -9.01 14.53
CA TYR A 32 -7.17 -10.24 15.21
C TYR A 32 -7.99 -11.44 14.77
N GLU A 33 -9.31 -11.30 14.64
CA GLU A 33 -10.20 -12.33 14.11
C GLU A 33 -9.83 -12.71 12.66
N PHE A 34 -9.42 -11.73 11.84
CA PHE A 34 -8.96 -11.98 10.48
C PHE A 34 -7.66 -12.81 10.46
N ILE A 35 -6.72 -12.52 11.35
CA ILE A 35 -5.50 -13.32 11.54
C ILE A 35 -5.85 -14.76 11.95
N ASP A 36 -6.81 -14.95 12.86
CA ASP A 36 -7.23 -16.29 13.27
C ASP A 36 -7.86 -17.07 12.11
N GLN A 37 -8.65 -16.41 11.26
CA GLN A 37 -9.22 -17.03 10.07
C GLN A 37 -8.15 -17.37 9.02
N LEU A 38 -7.15 -16.50 8.83
CA LEU A 38 -6.01 -16.80 7.96
C LEU A 38 -5.21 -18.00 8.48
N LYS A 39 -4.98 -18.08 9.80
CA LYS A 39 -4.31 -19.23 10.43
C LYS A 39 -5.12 -20.51 10.24
N ARG A 40 -6.46 -20.47 10.41
CA ARG A 40 -7.37 -21.60 10.11
C ARG A 40 -7.24 -22.01 8.64
N GLY A 41 -7.19 -21.04 7.72
CA GLY A 41 -6.96 -21.25 6.29
C GLY A 41 -5.54 -21.67 5.94
N ARG A 42 -4.65 -21.87 6.95
CA ARG A 42 -3.23 -22.22 6.80
C ARG A 42 -2.48 -21.27 5.85
N GLN A 43 -2.92 -20.01 5.81
CA GLN A 43 -2.22 -18.99 5.05
C GLN A 43 -0.93 -18.61 5.79
N THR A 44 0.13 -18.34 5.02
CA THR A 44 1.44 -17.92 5.54
C THR A 44 1.61 -16.42 5.44
N TYR A 45 0.90 -15.78 4.51
CA TYR A 45 1.08 -14.36 4.20
C TYR A 45 -0.24 -13.60 4.28
N TRP A 46 -0.17 -12.42 4.88
CA TRP A 46 -1.20 -11.39 4.78
C TRP A 46 -0.60 -10.18 4.09
N GLN A 47 -1.03 -9.88 2.86
CA GLN A 47 -0.60 -8.67 2.17
C GLN A 47 -1.56 -7.53 2.48
N VAL A 48 -0.99 -6.41 2.90
CA VAL A 48 -1.68 -5.14 3.09
C VAL A 48 -1.28 -4.14 2.00
N LEU A 49 -2.09 -3.09 1.80
CA LEU A 49 -1.72 -1.95 0.97
C LEU A 49 -0.99 -0.90 1.82
N PRO A 50 -0.40 0.16 1.21
CA PRO A 50 0.30 1.20 1.95
C PRO A 50 -0.56 1.74 3.10
N MET A 51 0.04 1.88 4.28
CA MET A 51 -0.68 2.28 5.50
C MET A 51 -0.47 3.75 5.87
N GLY A 52 0.03 4.56 4.94
CA GLY A 52 0.23 6.00 5.16
C GLY A 52 -1.07 6.80 5.19
N PRO A 53 -1.04 8.04 5.75
CA PRO A 53 -2.18 8.94 5.74
C PRO A 53 -2.47 9.38 4.30
N THR A 54 -3.71 9.17 3.85
CA THR A 54 -4.11 9.41 2.46
C THR A 54 -4.33 10.90 2.16
N CYS A 55 -3.91 11.32 0.96
CA CYS A 55 -4.21 12.62 0.39
C CYS A 55 -5.63 12.67 -0.21
N TYR A 56 -5.94 13.75 -0.92
CA TYR A 56 -7.17 13.88 -1.69
C TYR A 56 -7.33 12.71 -2.68
N GLY A 57 -8.52 12.13 -2.73
CA GLY A 57 -8.82 10.95 -3.56
C GLY A 57 -8.68 9.61 -2.84
N ASP A 58 -8.30 9.63 -1.55
CA ASP A 58 -8.28 8.49 -0.62
C ASP A 58 -7.36 7.33 -1.04
N SER A 59 -6.52 7.53 -2.08
CA SER A 59 -5.57 6.52 -2.54
C SER A 59 -4.47 6.27 -1.52
N PRO A 60 -4.21 5.02 -1.11
CA PRO A 60 -3.09 4.70 -0.23
C PRO A 60 -1.73 4.92 -0.91
N TYR A 61 -1.69 5.05 -2.25
CA TYR A 61 -0.48 5.35 -3.03
C TYR A 61 -0.19 6.85 -3.13
N GLN A 62 -1.10 7.71 -2.67
CA GLN A 62 -0.91 9.15 -2.53
C GLN A 62 -1.00 9.50 -1.05
N SER A 63 0.15 9.62 -0.39
CA SER A 63 0.24 9.81 1.05
C SER A 63 0.92 11.12 1.41
N TYR A 64 0.50 11.72 2.53
CA TYR A 64 1.18 12.88 3.12
C TYR A 64 2.55 12.55 3.70
N SER A 65 2.92 11.28 3.82
CA SER A 65 4.25 10.86 4.26
C SER A 65 4.56 9.42 3.85
N ALA A 66 5.80 9.15 3.50
CA ALA A 66 6.34 7.82 3.25
C ALA A 66 6.63 7.02 4.54
N PHE A 67 6.54 7.66 5.71
CA PHE A 67 6.90 7.10 7.02
C PHE A 67 5.72 7.00 7.98
N ALA A 68 4.84 7.99 7.96
CA ALA A 68 3.73 8.10 8.91
C ALA A 68 2.63 7.06 8.65
N GLY A 69 1.98 6.64 9.72
CA GLY A 69 0.81 5.78 9.67
C GLY A 69 -0.51 6.56 9.59
N ASN A 70 -1.52 5.96 8.97
CA ASN A 70 -2.85 6.55 8.81
C ASN A 70 -3.62 6.55 10.13
N PRO A 71 -3.96 7.72 10.71
CA PRO A 71 -4.71 7.79 11.96
C PRO A 71 -6.10 7.14 11.92
N TYR A 72 -6.64 6.92 10.72
CA TYR A 72 -7.91 6.21 10.57
C TYR A 72 -7.85 4.75 11.04
N PHE A 73 -6.67 4.14 11.11
CA PHE A 73 -6.50 2.74 11.55
C PHE A 73 -6.39 2.58 13.07
N ILE A 74 -6.27 3.67 13.82
CA ILE A 74 -6.27 3.65 15.29
C ILE A 74 -7.64 3.13 15.75
N ASP A 75 -7.67 2.08 16.52
CA ASP A 75 -8.90 1.45 17.00
C ASP A 75 -9.52 2.25 18.15
N LEU A 76 -10.81 2.58 18.04
CA LEU A 76 -11.52 3.37 19.03
C LEU A 76 -11.92 2.56 20.26
N ASP A 77 -12.16 1.26 20.14
CA ASP A 77 -12.44 0.42 21.30
C ASP A 77 -11.20 0.29 22.18
N THR A 78 -10.02 0.20 21.59
CA THR A 78 -8.75 0.22 22.33
C THR A 78 -8.59 1.53 23.10
N LEU A 79 -8.89 2.69 22.49
CA LEU A 79 -8.84 3.97 23.17
C LEU A 79 -9.90 4.09 24.29
N LYS A 80 -11.05 3.46 24.13
CA LYS A 80 -12.08 3.37 25.18
C LYS A 80 -11.60 2.50 26.35
N ASP A 81 -11.00 1.35 26.08
CA ASP A 81 -10.44 0.47 27.10
C ASP A 81 -9.31 1.14 27.89
N GLU A 82 -8.55 2.01 27.24
CA GLU A 82 -7.55 2.90 27.87
C GLU A 82 -8.19 4.09 28.61
N LYS A 83 -9.53 4.20 28.62
CA LYS A 83 -10.30 5.30 29.25
C LYS A 83 -10.07 6.69 28.63
N LEU A 84 -9.61 6.73 27.40
CA LEU A 84 -9.39 7.95 26.63
C LEU A 84 -10.66 8.40 25.90
N LEU A 85 -11.60 7.47 25.64
CA LEU A 85 -12.92 7.71 25.07
C LEU A 85 -14.00 7.03 25.90
N THR A 86 -15.24 7.46 25.75
CA THR A 86 -16.42 6.78 26.26
C THR A 86 -17.25 6.19 25.12
N GLN A 87 -18.06 5.16 25.43
CA GLN A 87 -18.96 4.58 24.42
C GLN A 87 -19.96 5.61 23.88
N ASP A 88 -20.53 6.45 24.75
CA ASP A 88 -21.49 7.50 24.38
C ASP A 88 -20.90 8.49 23.36
N GLU A 89 -19.60 8.83 23.48
CA GLU A 89 -18.93 9.72 22.53
C GLU A 89 -18.76 9.07 21.16
N ILE A 90 -18.47 7.78 21.13
CA ILE A 90 -18.32 7.01 19.88
C ILE A 90 -19.70 6.83 19.24
N ASP A 91 -20.73 6.52 20.01
CA ASP A 91 -22.11 6.30 19.53
C ASP A 91 -22.79 7.59 19.06
N ALA A 92 -22.31 8.75 19.52
CA ALA A 92 -22.78 10.07 19.03
C ALA A 92 -22.33 10.37 17.58
N CYS A 93 -21.42 9.57 17.02
CA CYS A 93 -20.91 9.75 15.66
C CYS A 93 -21.67 8.90 14.66
N TRP A 94 -21.91 9.46 13.47
CA TRP A 94 -22.43 8.70 12.35
C TRP A 94 -21.28 8.26 11.45
N TRP A 95 -21.16 6.94 11.22
CA TRP A 95 -20.00 6.40 10.52
C TRP A 95 -20.29 6.03 9.05
N CYS A 96 -21.35 5.28 8.79
CA CYS A 96 -21.74 4.87 7.45
C CYS A 96 -23.07 4.11 7.47
N ASP A 97 -23.91 4.27 6.45
CA ASP A 97 -25.14 3.47 6.26
C ASP A 97 -24.82 2.08 5.69
N LYS A 98 -23.70 1.93 4.98
CA LYS A 98 -23.27 0.71 4.32
C LYS A 98 -22.08 0.10 5.04
N GLN A 99 -22.19 -1.17 5.44
CA GLN A 99 -21.11 -1.88 6.12
C GLN A 99 -20.00 -2.33 5.17
N ASP A 100 -20.30 -2.44 3.88
CA ASP A 100 -19.41 -2.92 2.82
C ASP A 100 -18.59 -1.81 2.12
N GLN A 101 -18.68 -0.58 2.60
CA GLN A 101 -17.97 0.57 2.03
C GLN A 101 -17.40 1.49 3.10
N VAL A 102 -16.22 2.08 2.80
CA VAL A 102 -15.66 3.21 3.55
C VAL A 102 -16.32 4.50 3.07
N LYS A 103 -16.66 5.39 4.01
CA LYS A 103 -17.13 6.73 3.74
C LYS A 103 -16.18 7.76 4.34
N TYR A 104 -15.18 8.16 3.55
CA TYR A 104 -14.06 8.99 4.00
C TYR A 104 -14.47 10.36 4.52
N ASP A 105 -15.48 11.01 3.93
CA ASP A 105 -16.02 12.28 4.41
C ASP A 105 -16.55 12.18 5.86
N ALA A 106 -17.25 11.10 6.21
CA ALA A 106 -17.71 10.86 7.57
C ALA A 106 -16.51 10.64 8.53
N LEU A 107 -15.48 9.91 8.09
CA LEU A 107 -14.27 9.70 8.88
C LEU A 107 -13.56 11.03 9.18
N TYR A 108 -13.37 11.87 8.16
CA TYR A 108 -12.76 13.18 8.34
C TYR A 108 -13.55 14.03 9.36
N TYR A 109 -14.88 14.04 9.26
CA TYR A 109 -15.74 14.87 10.10
C TYR A 109 -15.83 14.38 11.55
N TYR A 110 -15.93 13.07 11.78
CA TYR A 110 -16.21 12.54 13.13
C TYR A 110 -14.98 11.98 13.83
N ARG A 111 -14.01 11.39 13.11
CA ARG A 111 -12.93 10.64 13.74
C ARG A 111 -11.87 11.53 14.37
N PHE A 112 -11.43 12.58 13.69
CA PHE A 112 -10.42 13.48 14.23
C PHE A 112 -10.87 14.21 15.51
N PRO A 113 -12.12 14.68 15.65
CA PRO A 113 -12.60 15.20 16.94
C PRO A 113 -12.55 14.18 18.10
N LEU A 114 -12.83 12.91 17.85
CA LEU A 114 -12.67 11.86 18.87
C LEU A 114 -11.20 11.62 19.24
N LEU A 115 -10.33 11.52 18.24
CA LEU A 115 -8.90 11.37 18.47
C LEU A 115 -8.32 12.58 19.24
N ARG A 116 -8.85 13.79 19.02
CA ARG A 116 -8.48 14.98 19.78
C ARG A 116 -8.87 14.84 21.26
N LYS A 117 -10.07 14.38 21.57
CA LYS A 117 -10.47 14.10 22.96
C LYS A 117 -9.57 13.06 23.62
N ALA A 118 -9.20 12.00 22.88
CA ALA A 118 -8.28 11.00 23.38
C ALA A 118 -6.90 11.58 23.70
N TYR A 119 -6.37 12.44 22.83
CA TYR A 119 -5.13 13.18 23.07
C TYR A 119 -5.19 14.02 24.33
N GLU A 120 -6.22 14.87 24.51
CA GLU A 120 -6.41 15.79 25.63
C GLU A 120 -6.50 15.06 26.98
N ARG A 121 -6.99 13.81 26.98
CA ARG A 121 -7.12 12.99 28.20
C ARG A 121 -5.92 12.12 28.48
N SER A 122 -5.06 11.97 27.50
CA SER A 122 -3.94 11.04 27.63
C SER A 122 -2.78 11.66 28.43
N GLY A 123 -2.20 10.88 29.31
CA GLY A 123 -0.95 11.24 30.02
C GLY A 123 0.31 10.83 29.26
N HIS A 124 0.23 10.65 27.94
CA HIS A 124 1.29 10.05 27.13
C HIS A 124 2.64 10.77 27.22
N LYS A 125 2.65 12.09 27.38
CA LYS A 125 3.87 12.92 27.42
C LYS A 125 4.86 12.47 28.52
N GLU A 126 4.37 11.83 29.57
CA GLU A 126 5.17 11.35 30.70
C GLU A 126 5.54 9.87 30.59
N SER A 127 5.04 9.15 29.56
CA SER A 127 5.34 7.71 29.42
C SER A 127 6.71 7.46 28.79
N VAL A 128 7.39 6.44 29.32
CA VAL A 128 8.70 6.00 28.80
C VAL A 128 8.57 5.51 27.36
N GLU A 129 7.47 4.84 27.06
CA GLU A 129 7.18 4.30 25.73
C GLU A 129 7.02 5.41 24.68
N TYR A 130 6.40 6.52 25.07
CA TYR A 130 6.25 7.68 24.18
C TYR A 130 7.60 8.36 23.92
N GLN A 131 8.43 8.54 24.96
CA GLN A 131 9.76 9.13 24.81
C GLN A 131 10.65 8.26 23.89
N ALA A 132 10.64 6.93 24.10
CA ALA A 132 11.35 5.99 23.23
C ALA A 132 10.84 6.06 21.78
N PHE A 133 9.52 6.19 21.58
CA PHE A 133 8.93 6.37 20.26
C PHE A 133 9.42 7.66 19.57
N LEU A 134 9.51 8.78 20.30
CA LEU A 134 10.03 10.03 19.75
C LEU A 134 11.49 9.88 19.30
N GLU A 135 12.34 9.27 20.14
CA GLU A 135 13.76 9.03 19.84
C GLU A 135 13.93 8.09 18.63
N GLU A 136 13.15 7.01 18.56
CA GLU A 136 13.21 6.05 17.46
C GLU A 136 12.78 6.61 16.09
N ASN A 137 12.03 7.72 16.07
CA ASN A 137 11.42 8.29 14.88
C ASN A 137 11.80 9.75 14.64
N GLU A 138 12.85 10.25 15.31
CA GLU A 138 13.29 11.65 15.22
C GLU A 138 13.60 12.12 13.80
N GLU A 139 14.07 11.21 12.93
CA GLU A 139 14.46 11.52 11.54
C GLU A 139 13.29 12.03 10.66
N TRP A 140 12.04 11.70 11.00
CA TRP A 140 10.87 12.06 10.16
C TRP A 140 9.70 12.65 10.94
N LEU A 141 9.54 12.26 12.20
CA LEU A 141 8.31 12.52 12.97
C LEU A 141 8.09 14.02 13.23
N ASP A 142 9.16 14.76 13.52
CA ASP A 142 9.08 16.19 13.80
C ASP A 142 8.65 16.99 12.56
N ASP A 143 9.23 16.68 11.40
CA ASP A 143 8.88 17.35 10.14
C ASP A 143 7.48 16.96 9.67
N TYR A 144 7.07 15.68 9.82
CA TYR A 144 5.70 15.24 9.54
C TYR A 144 4.68 15.95 10.44
N ALA A 145 4.92 15.99 11.74
CA ALA A 145 3.99 16.61 12.68
C ALA A 145 3.86 18.12 12.45
N LEU A 146 4.98 18.79 12.17
CA LEU A 146 4.98 20.21 11.79
C LEU A 146 4.24 20.42 10.46
N TYR A 147 4.50 19.60 9.43
CA TYR A 147 3.80 19.67 8.14
C TYR A 147 2.28 19.57 8.32
N MET A 148 1.82 18.59 9.08
CA MET A 148 0.38 18.40 9.31
C MET A 148 -0.24 19.54 10.13
N ALA A 149 0.48 20.08 11.11
CA ALA A 149 0.03 21.22 11.90
C ALA A 149 -0.09 22.49 11.04
N VAL A 150 0.91 22.77 10.21
CA VAL A 150 0.89 23.90 9.25
C VAL A 150 -0.22 23.69 8.22
N LYS A 151 -0.38 22.48 7.67
CA LYS A 151 -1.45 22.17 6.73
C LYS A 151 -2.83 22.43 7.34
N GLY A 152 -3.02 22.10 8.61
CA GLY A 152 -4.23 22.46 9.38
C GLY A 152 -4.44 23.97 9.48
N LYS A 153 -3.40 24.75 9.78
CA LYS A 153 -3.43 26.22 9.81
C LYS A 153 -3.85 26.83 8.46
N TYR A 154 -3.44 26.21 7.34
CA TYR A 154 -3.80 26.63 5.99
C TYR A 154 -5.04 25.89 5.45
N GLU A 155 -5.93 25.41 6.32
CA GLU A 155 -7.22 24.79 5.95
C GLU A 155 -7.09 23.63 4.94
N GLY A 156 -6.01 22.85 5.04
CA GLY A 156 -5.75 21.70 4.18
C GLY A 156 -5.10 22.02 2.84
N LYS A 157 -4.78 23.27 2.55
CA LYS A 157 -4.06 23.64 1.31
C LYS A 157 -2.71 22.92 1.22
N GLY A 158 -2.28 22.63 0.00
CA GLY A 158 -0.97 22.07 -0.29
C GLY A 158 0.16 23.04 0.11
N TRP A 159 1.32 22.49 0.45
CA TRP A 159 2.46 23.30 0.91
C TRP A 159 2.95 24.30 -0.16
N MET A 160 2.69 24.05 -1.43
CA MET A 160 2.99 24.98 -2.52
C MET A 160 2.22 26.29 -2.40
N ASP A 161 1.05 26.29 -1.74
CA ASP A 161 0.17 27.45 -1.54
C ASP A 161 0.39 28.13 -0.16
N TRP A 162 1.40 27.71 0.63
CA TRP A 162 1.73 28.32 1.90
C TRP A 162 2.56 29.58 1.71
N ASP A 163 2.65 30.42 2.74
CA ASP A 163 3.51 31.61 2.74
C ASP A 163 4.94 31.22 2.35
N GLU A 164 5.59 32.09 1.58
CA GLU A 164 6.89 31.81 0.97
C GLU A 164 7.94 31.37 1.99
N ASP A 165 8.01 32.05 3.15
CA ASP A 165 9.01 31.73 4.18
C ASP A 165 8.80 30.35 4.79
N ILE A 166 7.55 29.88 4.88
CA ILE A 166 7.21 28.52 5.34
C ILE A 166 7.43 27.50 4.23
N ARG A 167 7.01 27.82 3.00
CA ARG A 167 7.22 26.97 1.82
C ARG A 167 8.69 26.67 1.60
N PHE A 168 9.57 27.67 1.71
CA PHE A 168 11.03 27.52 1.60
C PHE A 168 11.71 27.10 2.90
N ARG A 169 10.95 26.74 3.95
CA ARG A 169 11.47 26.26 5.22
C ARG A 169 12.50 27.21 5.87
N ARG A 170 12.31 28.52 5.79
CA ARG A 170 13.20 29.48 6.42
C ARG A 170 13.25 29.28 7.93
N PRO A 171 14.42 29.20 8.57
CA PRO A 171 14.55 28.80 9.97
C PRO A 171 13.70 29.61 10.93
N GLU A 172 13.62 30.93 10.74
CA GLU A 172 12.85 31.84 11.58
C GLU A 172 11.34 31.57 11.49
N ALA A 173 10.84 31.33 10.26
CA ALA A 173 9.43 31.01 10.03
C ALA A 173 9.07 29.63 10.62
N LEU A 174 9.95 28.63 10.47
CA LEU A 174 9.73 27.31 11.08
C LEU A 174 9.77 27.38 12.61
N SER A 175 10.66 28.19 13.21
CA SER A 175 10.73 28.38 14.66
C SER A 175 9.43 29.01 15.18
N ALA A 176 8.94 30.06 14.51
CA ALA A 176 7.67 30.70 14.85
C ALA A 176 6.47 29.72 14.72
N CYS A 177 6.43 28.91 13.65
CA CYS A 177 5.40 27.89 13.48
C CYS A 177 5.47 26.83 14.58
N ARG A 178 6.66 26.36 14.96
CA ARG A 178 6.80 25.36 16.06
C ARG A 178 6.31 25.89 17.41
N GLU A 179 6.55 27.17 17.71
CA GLU A 179 6.06 27.81 18.92
C GLU A 179 4.54 27.99 18.87
N GLU A 180 4.00 28.57 17.79
CA GLU A 180 2.56 28.82 17.60
C GLU A 180 1.72 27.53 17.60
N LEU A 181 2.23 26.49 16.92
CA LEU A 181 1.48 25.23 16.66
C LEU A 181 1.92 24.08 17.56
N ALA A 182 2.57 24.36 18.70
CA ALA A 182 3.16 23.32 19.56
C ALA A 182 2.15 22.23 19.98
N GLU A 183 0.91 22.59 20.31
CA GLU A 183 -0.14 21.63 20.70
C GLU A 183 -0.63 20.80 19.50
N GLU A 184 -0.71 21.38 18.29
CA GLU A 184 -1.05 20.64 17.08
C GLU A 184 0.05 19.63 16.69
N ILE A 185 1.31 20.05 16.78
CA ILE A 185 2.46 19.18 16.56
C ILE A 185 2.44 18.00 17.52
N ASN A 186 2.22 18.25 18.81
CA ASN A 186 2.12 17.20 19.82
C ASN A 186 0.93 16.25 19.57
N TYR A 187 -0.19 16.78 19.07
CA TYR A 187 -1.35 15.96 18.69
C TYR A 187 -1.00 15.00 17.55
N TRP A 188 -0.33 15.48 16.49
CA TRP A 188 0.06 14.62 15.39
C TRP A 188 1.09 13.58 15.82
N LYS A 189 2.04 13.91 16.70
CA LYS A 189 2.96 12.93 17.32
C LYS A 189 2.23 11.87 18.12
N PHE A 190 1.24 12.26 18.91
CA PHE A 190 0.39 11.33 19.66
C PHE A 190 -0.37 10.36 18.74
N LEU A 191 -0.92 10.84 17.63
CA LEU A 191 -1.60 9.98 16.67
C LEU A 191 -0.63 8.93 16.08
N GLN A 192 0.57 9.34 15.73
CA GLN A 192 1.58 8.39 15.27
C GLN A 192 1.97 7.38 16.35
N PHE A 193 2.18 7.84 17.58
CA PHE A 193 2.45 6.94 18.70
C PHE A 193 1.36 5.87 18.86
N LYS A 194 0.07 6.26 18.84
CA LYS A 194 -1.04 5.31 18.96
C LYS A 194 -1.16 4.36 17.76
N PHE A 195 -0.90 4.85 16.56
CA PHE A 195 -0.84 4.00 15.38
C PHE A 195 0.23 2.90 15.52
N PHE A 196 1.47 3.30 15.81
CA PHE A 196 2.59 2.34 15.91
C PHE A 196 2.46 1.40 17.11
N GLU A 197 1.93 1.88 18.24
CA GLU A 197 1.64 1.05 19.41
C GLU A 197 0.65 -0.07 19.09
N GLN A 198 -0.48 0.26 18.45
CA GLN A 198 -1.51 -0.72 18.11
C GLN A 198 -1.04 -1.66 16.98
N TRP A 199 -0.36 -1.13 15.97
CA TRP A 199 0.22 -1.95 14.91
C TRP A 199 1.25 -2.95 15.44
N LYS A 200 2.13 -2.53 16.32
CA LYS A 200 3.14 -3.39 16.93
C LYS A 200 2.49 -4.59 17.65
N LYS A 201 1.40 -4.35 18.38
CA LYS A 201 0.63 -5.41 19.05
C LYS A 201 0.02 -6.39 18.05
N LEU A 202 -0.59 -5.87 16.98
CA LEU A 202 -1.21 -6.69 15.93
C LEU A 202 -0.16 -7.51 15.17
N LYS A 203 0.98 -6.90 14.78
CA LYS A 203 2.10 -7.58 14.12
C LYS A 203 2.67 -8.70 14.99
N GLN A 204 2.83 -8.45 16.29
CA GLN A 204 3.28 -9.46 17.24
C GLN A 204 2.30 -10.66 17.29
N TYR A 205 1.00 -10.39 17.30
CA TYR A 205 -0.02 -11.44 17.25
C TYR A 205 0.04 -12.24 15.96
N ALA A 206 0.20 -11.58 14.80
CA ALA A 206 0.38 -12.26 13.53
C ALA A 206 1.61 -13.20 13.56
N LYS A 207 2.73 -12.74 14.13
CA LYS A 207 3.95 -13.54 14.30
C LYS A 207 3.72 -14.76 15.19
N GLU A 208 2.98 -14.63 16.29
CA GLU A 208 2.61 -15.75 17.17
C GLU A 208 1.74 -16.80 16.46
N LYS A 209 0.98 -16.37 15.45
CA LYS A 209 0.20 -17.25 14.57
C LYS A 209 1.01 -17.77 13.36
N GLU A 210 2.31 -17.47 13.30
CA GLU A 210 3.22 -17.84 12.19
C GLU A 210 2.77 -17.22 10.83
N LEU A 211 2.15 -16.05 10.88
CA LEU A 211 1.71 -15.29 9.72
C LEU A 211 2.72 -14.15 9.46
N GLN A 212 3.16 -14.03 8.21
CA GLN A 212 4.04 -12.95 7.76
C GLN A 212 3.21 -11.85 7.09
N ILE A 213 3.54 -10.59 7.39
CA ILE A 213 2.88 -9.45 6.80
C ILE A 213 3.70 -8.95 5.62
N VAL A 214 3.06 -8.89 4.44
CA VAL A 214 3.62 -8.29 3.23
C VAL A 214 3.08 -6.87 3.13
N GLY A 215 3.98 -5.89 3.25
CA GLY A 215 3.67 -4.48 3.03
C GLY A 215 3.81 -4.08 1.57
N ASP A 216 3.43 -2.85 1.29
CA ASP A 216 3.50 -2.26 -0.04
C ASP A 216 4.03 -0.83 0.06
N ILE A 217 4.99 -0.46 -0.77
CA ILE A 217 5.54 0.89 -0.84
C ILE A 217 5.52 1.40 -2.28
N PRO A 218 4.83 2.52 -2.54
CA PRO A 218 4.92 3.21 -3.83
C PRO A 218 6.35 3.65 -4.08
N ILE A 219 6.85 3.52 -5.32
CA ILE A 219 8.18 4.06 -5.63
C ILE A 219 8.22 5.57 -5.45
N TYR A 220 7.19 6.29 -5.87
CA TYR A 220 7.10 7.75 -5.74
C TYR A 220 6.38 8.16 -4.45
N VAL A 221 6.51 9.45 -4.12
CA VAL A 221 5.78 10.13 -3.05
C VAL A 221 4.90 11.22 -3.62
N ALA A 222 3.84 11.60 -2.92
CA ALA A 222 2.97 12.69 -3.35
C ALA A 222 3.70 14.03 -3.31
N LEU A 223 3.45 14.92 -4.28
CA LEU A 223 3.99 16.28 -4.25
C LEU A 223 3.57 17.01 -2.96
N ASP A 224 2.30 16.90 -2.60
CA ASP A 224 1.78 17.46 -1.34
C ASP A 224 2.02 16.47 -0.19
N SER A 225 3.30 16.37 0.23
CA SER A 225 3.73 15.51 1.33
C SER A 225 4.80 16.17 2.19
N ALA A 226 4.92 15.70 3.42
CA ALA A 226 5.99 16.08 4.32
C ALA A 226 7.36 15.77 3.74
N ASP A 227 7.48 14.66 3.00
CA ASP A 227 8.74 14.21 2.39
C ASP A 227 9.28 15.22 1.38
N VAL A 228 8.42 15.69 0.46
CA VAL A 228 8.84 16.67 -0.56
C VAL A 228 9.08 18.03 0.07
N TRP A 229 8.22 18.46 1.00
CA TRP A 229 8.39 19.74 1.68
C TRP A 229 9.63 19.79 2.57
N SER A 230 9.95 18.67 3.27
CA SER A 230 11.12 18.64 4.17
C SER A 230 12.44 18.44 3.45
N HIS A 231 12.43 17.80 2.29
CA HIS A 231 13.62 17.45 1.50
C HIS A 231 13.46 17.80 0.01
N PRO A 232 13.14 19.07 -0.33
CA PRO A 232 12.92 19.47 -1.73
C PRO A 232 14.14 19.21 -2.61
N GLU A 233 15.35 19.23 -2.04
CA GLU A 233 16.61 18.96 -2.72
C GLU A 233 16.75 17.53 -3.27
N LEU A 234 15.95 16.60 -2.79
CA LEU A 234 15.94 15.20 -3.25
C LEU A 234 15.08 14.98 -4.50
N PHE A 235 14.40 16.00 -4.97
CA PHE A 235 13.46 15.93 -6.09
C PHE A 235 13.86 16.90 -7.22
N GLN A 236 13.40 16.60 -8.44
CA GLN A 236 13.61 17.47 -9.61
C GLN A 236 12.65 18.66 -9.55
N LEU A 237 12.94 19.62 -8.69
CA LEU A 237 12.16 20.85 -8.52
C LEU A 237 12.94 22.05 -9.06
N ASP A 238 12.20 23.07 -9.52
CA ASP A 238 12.74 24.38 -9.84
C ASP A 238 13.24 25.08 -8.56
N GLU A 239 14.45 25.62 -8.58
CA GLU A 239 15.08 26.21 -7.38
C GLU A 239 14.43 27.53 -6.93
N GLU A 240 13.76 28.26 -7.85
CA GLU A 240 13.18 29.57 -7.54
C GLU A 240 11.80 29.48 -6.93
N ASN A 241 11.01 28.46 -7.31
CA ASN A 241 9.60 28.36 -6.91
C ASN A 241 9.20 26.99 -6.37
N LEU A 242 10.09 26.00 -6.40
CA LEU A 242 9.90 24.61 -5.94
C LEU A 242 8.82 23.83 -6.72
N THR A 243 8.43 24.28 -7.92
CA THR A 243 7.54 23.50 -8.77
C THR A 243 8.29 22.32 -9.39
N PRO A 244 7.63 21.15 -9.60
CA PRO A 244 8.25 20.05 -10.31
C PRO A 244 8.70 20.48 -11.72
N LEU A 245 9.87 20.03 -12.15
CA LEU A 245 10.30 20.16 -13.54
C LEU A 245 9.61 19.14 -14.41
N LYS A 246 9.55 17.90 -13.92
CA LYS A 246 8.87 16.75 -14.52
C LYS A 246 8.17 15.94 -13.44
N VAL A 247 7.16 15.17 -13.85
CA VAL A 247 6.39 14.30 -12.97
C VAL A 247 6.32 12.88 -13.53
N SER A 248 5.97 11.94 -12.66
CA SER A 248 5.88 10.52 -13.00
C SER A 248 4.60 10.16 -13.73
N GLY A 249 4.67 9.06 -14.46
CA GLY A 249 3.56 8.42 -15.13
C GLY A 249 4.01 7.21 -15.94
N VAL A 250 3.16 6.76 -16.85
CA VAL A 250 3.47 5.72 -17.84
C VAL A 250 3.00 6.15 -19.23
N PRO A 251 3.70 5.68 -20.30
CA PRO A 251 3.35 6.05 -21.66
C PRO A 251 1.96 5.52 -22.06
N PRO A 252 1.39 6.03 -23.17
CA PRO A 252 0.24 5.42 -23.81
C PRO A 252 0.46 3.93 -24.10
N ASP A 253 -0.56 3.13 -23.84
CA ASP A 253 -0.57 1.69 -24.07
C ASP A 253 -1.93 1.21 -24.58
N ALA A 254 -2.13 -0.12 -24.66
CA ALA A 254 -3.40 -0.71 -25.10
C ALA A 254 -4.57 -0.46 -24.11
N PHE A 255 -4.29 -0.07 -22.88
CA PHE A 255 -5.27 0.19 -21.83
C PHE A 255 -5.62 1.66 -21.67
N SER A 256 -4.67 2.56 -22.01
CA SER A 256 -4.83 4.01 -21.94
C SER A 256 -4.20 4.71 -23.13
N GLU A 257 -5.04 5.25 -24.03
CA GLU A 257 -4.60 6.00 -25.23
C GLU A 257 -3.79 7.26 -24.87
N ASP A 258 -4.03 7.85 -23.70
CA ASP A 258 -3.34 9.04 -23.19
C ASP A 258 -2.18 8.72 -22.23
N GLY A 259 -1.96 7.44 -21.93
CA GLY A 259 -1.10 7.00 -20.85
C GLY A 259 -1.67 7.35 -19.48
N GLN A 260 -0.86 7.26 -18.43
CA GLN A 260 -1.27 7.67 -17.09
C GLN A 260 -0.34 8.77 -16.58
N LEU A 261 -0.91 9.88 -16.18
CA LEU A 261 -0.22 10.99 -15.54
C LEU A 261 -0.46 10.88 -14.02
N TRP A 262 0.55 10.44 -13.26
CA TRP A 262 0.42 10.25 -11.81
C TRP A 262 0.69 11.53 -11.02
N GLY A 263 1.52 12.43 -11.57
CA GLY A 263 1.75 13.76 -10.99
C GLY A 263 2.73 13.80 -9.81
N ASN A 264 3.35 12.68 -9.43
CA ASN A 264 4.36 12.66 -8.38
C ASN A 264 5.65 13.30 -8.89
N PRO A 265 6.38 14.09 -8.07
CA PRO A 265 7.68 14.64 -8.45
C PRO A 265 8.69 13.52 -8.64
N LEU A 266 9.61 13.71 -9.58
CA LEU A 266 10.69 12.76 -9.84
C LEU A 266 11.86 13.00 -8.88
N TYR A 267 12.54 11.92 -8.50
CA TYR A 267 13.72 12.01 -7.65
C TYR A 267 14.94 12.60 -8.41
N ASP A 268 15.74 13.40 -7.73
CA ASP A 268 17.10 13.73 -8.17
C ASP A 268 18.05 12.60 -7.75
N TRP A 269 18.16 11.59 -8.60
CA TRP A 269 18.96 10.41 -8.32
C TRP A 269 20.45 10.72 -8.16
N GLU A 270 20.97 11.79 -8.75
CA GLU A 270 22.38 12.18 -8.59
C GLU A 270 22.62 12.77 -7.19
N LYS A 271 21.72 13.61 -6.68
CA LYS A 271 21.78 14.08 -5.29
C LYS A 271 21.61 12.94 -4.29
N MET A 272 20.66 12.03 -4.53
CA MET A 272 20.48 10.85 -3.68
C MET A 272 21.71 9.94 -3.62
N LYS A 273 22.43 9.76 -4.74
CA LYS A 273 23.70 9.01 -4.76
C LYS A 273 24.79 9.65 -3.91
N GLN A 274 24.85 10.99 -3.85
CA GLN A 274 25.85 11.71 -3.05
C GLN A 274 25.71 11.43 -1.55
N THR A 275 24.50 11.14 -1.09
CA THR A 275 24.19 10.77 0.30
C THR A 275 24.09 9.25 0.49
N ASP A 276 24.57 8.43 -0.46
CA ASP A 276 24.42 6.98 -0.44
C ASP A 276 22.97 6.55 -0.22
N PHE A 277 22.04 7.22 -0.89
CA PHE A 277 20.59 6.97 -0.80
C PHE A 277 20.04 7.02 0.64
N ALA A 278 20.55 7.91 1.51
CA ALA A 278 20.20 7.98 2.92
C ALA A 278 18.67 7.98 3.17
N TRP A 279 17.93 8.80 2.41
CA TRP A 279 16.47 8.87 2.54
C TRP A 279 15.78 7.51 2.21
N TRP A 280 16.21 6.84 1.14
CA TRP A 280 15.69 5.51 0.77
C TRP A 280 16.07 4.44 1.78
N ARG A 281 17.27 4.52 2.35
CA ARG A 281 17.71 3.65 3.46
C ARG A 281 16.82 3.84 4.69
N SER A 282 16.53 5.07 5.08
CA SER A 282 15.60 5.40 6.17
C SER A 282 14.20 4.86 5.89
N ARG A 283 13.67 5.09 4.69
CA ARG A 283 12.36 4.59 4.26
C ARG A 283 12.28 3.06 4.33
N MET A 284 13.29 2.37 3.82
CA MET A 284 13.34 0.90 3.86
C MET A 284 13.47 0.37 5.30
N LYS A 285 14.28 0.99 6.15
CA LYS A 285 14.37 0.64 7.58
C LYS A 285 13.03 0.81 8.30
N ALA A 286 12.33 1.91 8.03
CA ALA A 286 10.99 2.15 8.59
C ALA A 286 10.00 1.09 8.12
N SER A 287 10.00 0.73 6.84
CA SER A 287 9.17 -0.33 6.27
C SER A 287 9.50 -1.72 6.86
N ALA A 288 10.77 -2.02 7.10
CA ALA A 288 11.21 -3.27 7.72
C ALA A 288 10.75 -3.43 9.18
N LYS A 289 10.55 -2.32 9.91
CA LYS A 289 9.91 -2.35 11.24
C LYS A 289 8.43 -2.75 11.15
N LEU A 290 7.75 -2.33 10.08
CA LEU A 290 6.31 -2.57 9.87
C LEU A 290 6.01 -3.96 9.29
N TYR A 291 6.85 -4.48 8.38
CA TYR A 291 6.54 -5.63 7.54
C TYR A 291 7.61 -6.70 7.60
N ASP A 292 7.27 -7.94 7.23
CA ASP A 292 8.20 -9.08 7.11
C ASP A 292 8.69 -9.24 5.66
N ALA A 293 7.88 -8.80 4.70
CA ALA A 293 8.26 -8.60 3.31
C ALA A 293 7.65 -7.30 2.79
N VAL A 294 8.25 -6.68 1.77
CA VAL A 294 7.81 -5.42 1.18
C VAL A 294 7.73 -5.58 -0.33
N ARG A 295 6.58 -5.30 -0.90
CA ARG A 295 6.42 -5.11 -2.34
C ARG A 295 6.81 -3.68 -2.69
N ILE A 296 7.74 -3.52 -3.62
CA ILE A 296 8.04 -2.21 -4.21
C ILE A 296 7.17 -2.08 -5.46
N ASP A 297 6.23 -1.16 -5.39
CA ASP A 297 5.34 -0.82 -6.48
C ASP A 297 6.10 -0.10 -7.60
N HIS A 298 5.75 -0.41 -8.85
CA HIS A 298 6.38 0.13 -10.06
C HIS A 298 7.92 0.00 -10.07
N PHE A 299 8.42 -1.20 -9.79
CA PHE A 299 9.87 -1.47 -9.66
C PHE A 299 10.66 -1.14 -10.94
N ILE A 300 10.02 -1.13 -12.13
CA ILE A 300 10.65 -0.68 -13.37
C ILE A 300 11.27 0.72 -13.21
N GLY A 301 10.70 1.59 -12.36
CA GLY A 301 11.21 2.93 -12.08
C GLY A 301 12.60 2.95 -11.42
N VAL A 302 13.06 1.82 -10.86
CA VAL A 302 14.45 1.66 -10.37
C VAL A 302 15.43 1.59 -11.53
N VAL A 303 15.03 1.04 -12.66
CA VAL A 303 15.87 0.88 -13.88
C VAL A 303 15.66 2.04 -14.84
N GLN A 304 14.41 2.34 -15.15
CA GLN A 304 14.00 3.45 -16.00
C GLN A 304 12.62 3.94 -15.57
N TYR A 305 12.40 5.23 -15.67
CA TYR A 305 11.14 5.86 -15.31
C TYR A 305 10.66 6.78 -16.42
N TYR A 306 9.33 6.93 -16.51
CA TYR A 306 8.73 7.77 -17.53
C TYR A 306 8.49 9.17 -16.97
N ALA A 307 9.19 10.14 -17.54
CA ALA A 307 9.24 11.52 -17.09
C ALA A 307 8.38 12.41 -18.00
N ILE A 308 7.35 13.03 -17.42
CA ILE A 308 6.38 13.86 -18.14
C ILE A 308 6.59 15.31 -17.75
N PRO A 309 6.63 16.28 -18.68
CA PRO A 309 6.75 17.70 -18.35
C PRO A 309 5.65 18.14 -17.37
N TYR A 310 6.02 18.88 -16.31
CA TYR A 310 5.05 19.41 -15.37
C TYR A 310 4.04 20.34 -16.07
N GLY A 311 2.75 20.18 -15.75
CA GLY A 311 1.66 20.93 -16.39
C GLY A 311 1.12 20.28 -17.68
N ALA A 312 1.70 19.16 -18.14
CA ALA A 312 1.09 18.37 -19.21
C ALA A 312 -0.29 17.84 -18.79
N VAL A 313 -1.20 17.72 -19.75
CA VAL A 313 -2.57 17.21 -19.51
C VAL A 313 -2.70 15.71 -19.80
N THR A 314 -1.74 15.12 -20.50
CA THR A 314 -1.63 13.69 -20.81
C THR A 314 -0.19 13.22 -20.66
N ALA A 315 0.02 11.92 -20.69
CA ALA A 315 1.38 11.35 -20.64
C ALA A 315 2.07 11.24 -22.01
N LYS A 316 1.44 11.73 -23.10
CA LYS A 316 1.98 11.55 -24.48
C LYS A 316 3.33 12.20 -24.72
N ASP A 317 3.62 13.31 -24.04
CA ASP A 317 4.85 14.09 -24.24
C ASP A 317 5.98 13.68 -23.28
N GLY A 318 5.84 12.55 -22.59
CA GLY A 318 6.86 12.04 -21.69
C GLY A 318 7.99 11.32 -22.42
N GLU A 319 9.07 11.09 -21.70
CA GLU A 319 10.26 10.38 -22.17
C GLU A 319 10.79 9.40 -21.11
N TRP A 320 11.46 8.32 -21.54
CA TRP A 320 12.11 7.41 -20.63
C TRP A 320 13.46 7.95 -20.19
N GLU A 321 13.68 8.00 -18.87
CA GLU A 321 14.93 8.35 -18.22
C GLU A 321 15.51 7.18 -17.42
N LYS A 322 16.84 7.16 -17.26
CA LYS A 322 17.51 6.10 -16.48
C LYS A 322 17.36 6.30 -14.99
N GLY A 323 16.95 5.23 -14.32
CA GLY A 323 16.92 5.11 -12.87
C GLY A 323 18.30 4.81 -12.25
N PRO A 324 18.37 4.72 -10.92
CA PRO A 324 19.60 4.48 -10.16
C PRO A 324 20.11 3.03 -10.28
N GLY A 325 19.28 2.07 -10.70
CA GLY A 325 19.62 0.68 -10.91
C GLY A 325 20.13 -0.03 -9.65
N LYS A 326 21.13 -0.89 -9.85
CA LYS A 326 21.72 -1.72 -8.79
C LYS A 326 22.20 -0.94 -7.57
N LYS A 327 22.68 0.28 -7.73
CA LYS A 327 23.15 1.08 -6.57
C LYS A 327 22.05 1.34 -5.55
N LEU A 328 20.82 1.59 -6.01
CA LEU A 328 19.67 1.72 -5.12
C LEU A 328 19.32 0.39 -4.48
N THR A 329 19.24 -0.71 -5.26
CA THR A 329 18.88 -2.01 -4.69
C THR A 329 19.90 -2.52 -3.67
N ASP A 330 21.19 -2.22 -3.84
CA ASP A 330 22.22 -2.53 -2.84
C ASP A 330 21.96 -1.76 -1.53
N ALA A 331 21.63 -0.46 -1.62
CA ALA A 331 21.28 0.34 -0.46
C ALA A 331 20.00 -0.14 0.24
N LEU A 332 18.98 -0.54 -0.55
CA LEU A 332 17.74 -1.12 -0.02
C LEU A 332 18.01 -2.45 0.69
N ASP A 333 18.85 -3.30 0.11
CA ASP A 333 19.22 -4.60 0.65
C ASP A 333 19.90 -4.50 2.01
N GLU A 334 20.83 -3.56 2.15
CA GLU A 334 21.50 -3.30 3.42
C GLU A 334 20.52 -2.76 4.48
N ALA A 335 19.61 -1.88 4.08
CA ALA A 335 18.63 -1.26 4.97
C ALA A 335 17.51 -2.21 5.39
N ALA A 336 17.08 -3.12 4.50
CA ALA A 336 16.00 -4.07 4.73
C ALA A 336 16.36 -5.16 5.78
N GLY A 337 17.66 -5.45 5.97
CA GLY A 337 18.09 -6.52 6.85
C GLY A 337 17.52 -7.89 6.45
N GLU A 338 16.67 -8.47 7.29
CA GLU A 338 16.02 -9.76 7.01
C GLU A 338 14.72 -9.65 6.21
N THR A 339 14.15 -8.45 6.11
CA THR A 339 12.90 -8.20 5.37
C THR A 339 13.11 -8.49 3.89
N LYS A 340 12.18 -9.24 3.29
CA LYS A 340 12.23 -9.64 1.88
C LYS A 340 11.66 -8.54 1.01
N ILE A 341 12.22 -8.40 -0.20
CA ILE A 341 11.71 -7.45 -1.20
C ILE A 341 11.07 -8.24 -2.33
N ILE A 342 9.86 -7.85 -2.70
CA ILE A 342 9.11 -8.31 -3.88
C ILE A 342 9.12 -7.14 -4.87
N ALA A 343 9.47 -7.40 -6.12
CA ALA A 343 9.46 -6.39 -7.16
C ALA A 343 8.17 -6.48 -7.98
N GLU A 344 7.45 -5.36 -8.09
CA GLU A 344 6.38 -5.27 -9.08
C GLU A 344 7.00 -4.92 -10.43
N ASP A 345 7.17 -5.95 -11.26
CA ASP A 345 7.82 -5.91 -12.57
C ASP A 345 6.80 -5.96 -13.74
N LEU A 346 5.60 -5.47 -13.49
CA LEU A 346 4.51 -5.42 -14.46
C LEU A 346 4.66 -4.21 -15.40
N GLY A 347 4.06 -4.31 -16.59
CA GLY A 347 4.02 -3.21 -17.56
C GLY A 347 4.89 -3.44 -18.78
N VAL A 348 5.58 -2.39 -19.26
CA VAL A 348 6.38 -2.48 -20.49
C VAL A 348 7.59 -3.37 -20.29
N PHE A 349 7.75 -4.35 -21.19
CA PHE A 349 8.92 -5.25 -21.16
C PHE A 349 10.24 -4.45 -21.20
N CYS A 350 11.12 -4.72 -20.24
CA CYS A 350 12.46 -4.14 -20.17
C CYS A 350 13.46 -5.23 -19.75
N GLN A 351 14.43 -5.54 -20.62
CA GLN A 351 15.41 -6.60 -20.35
C GLN A 351 16.25 -6.25 -19.11
N GLU A 352 16.61 -4.98 -18.94
CA GLU A 352 17.41 -4.51 -17.82
C GLU A 352 16.70 -4.73 -16.46
N VAL A 353 15.36 -4.71 -16.43
CA VAL A 353 14.59 -5.09 -15.23
C VAL A 353 14.76 -6.56 -14.91
N LYS A 354 14.64 -7.44 -15.91
CA LYS A 354 14.86 -8.90 -15.74
C LYS A 354 16.28 -9.21 -15.29
N ASP A 355 17.26 -8.52 -15.85
CA ASP A 355 18.67 -8.68 -15.46
C ASP A 355 18.88 -8.24 -14.01
N LEU A 356 18.29 -7.12 -13.60
CA LEU A 356 18.38 -6.64 -12.22
C LEU A 356 17.67 -7.59 -11.24
N LEU A 357 16.50 -8.14 -11.58
CA LEU A 357 15.82 -9.14 -10.76
C LEU A 357 16.63 -10.43 -10.62
N ALA A 358 17.27 -10.89 -11.69
CA ALA A 358 18.17 -12.04 -11.64
C ALA A 358 19.39 -11.78 -10.74
N GLU A 359 19.94 -10.57 -10.76
CA GLU A 359 21.10 -10.16 -9.97
C GLU A 359 20.77 -10.00 -8.48
N THR A 360 19.63 -9.37 -8.16
CA THR A 360 19.17 -9.15 -6.78
C THR A 360 18.55 -10.38 -6.15
N GLY A 361 17.98 -11.27 -6.96
CA GLY A 361 17.18 -12.40 -6.52
C GLY A 361 15.80 -12.00 -6.00
N TYR A 362 15.32 -10.79 -6.29
CA TYR A 362 13.96 -10.39 -5.93
C TYR A 362 12.94 -11.19 -6.78
N PRO A 363 11.90 -11.77 -6.17
CA PRO A 363 10.81 -12.35 -6.92
C PRO A 363 10.01 -11.26 -7.64
N GLY A 364 9.77 -11.48 -8.93
CA GLY A 364 8.80 -10.71 -9.70
C GLY A 364 7.37 -11.22 -9.51
N MET A 365 6.41 -10.53 -10.11
CA MET A 365 4.98 -10.82 -9.99
C MET A 365 4.43 -11.51 -11.22
N LYS A 366 3.49 -12.43 -11.03
CA LYS A 366 2.73 -13.10 -12.09
C LYS A 366 1.24 -12.90 -11.83
N ILE A 367 0.51 -12.39 -12.82
CA ILE A 367 -0.92 -12.04 -12.73
C ILE A 367 -1.72 -12.94 -13.66
N ILE A 368 -2.60 -13.77 -13.10
CA ILE A 368 -3.38 -14.72 -13.92
C ILE A 368 -4.34 -14.02 -14.88
N GLU A 369 -4.87 -12.86 -14.50
CA GLU A 369 -5.69 -12.08 -15.44
C GLU A 369 -4.96 -11.69 -16.72
N PHE A 370 -3.64 -11.56 -16.69
CA PHE A 370 -2.84 -11.25 -17.89
C PHE A 370 -2.45 -12.47 -18.72
N ALA A 371 -2.76 -13.69 -18.24
CA ALA A 371 -2.30 -14.93 -18.84
C ALA A 371 -2.99 -15.28 -20.18
N PHE A 372 -4.26 -14.91 -20.34
CA PHE A 372 -5.10 -15.47 -21.41
C PHE A 372 -5.21 -14.58 -22.66
N SER A 373 -4.09 -13.99 -23.08
CA SER A 373 -4.00 -13.14 -24.28
C SER A 373 -4.02 -13.92 -25.61
N GLY A 374 -3.99 -15.26 -25.55
CA GLY A 374 -3.86 -16.14 -26.72
C GLY A 374 -2.42 -16.57 -27.04
N ASP A 375 -1.42 -15.90 -26.51
CA ASP A 375 -0.02 -16.33 -26.58
C ASP A 375 0.21 -17.51 -25.61
N ARG A 376 0.70 -18.64 -26.15
CA ARG A 376 0.99 -19.85 -25.38
C ARG A 376 2.27 -19.79 -24.55
N PHE A 377 3.09 -18.79 -24.79
CA PHE A 377 4.34 -18.52 -24.08
C PHE A 377 4.26 -17.29 -23.19
N ASN A 378 3.04 -16.76 -22.99
CA ASN A 378 2.81 -15.64 -22.08
C ASN A 378 3.36 -15.97 -20.67
N GLU A 379 4.25 -15.12 -20.17
CA GLU A 379 4.95 -15.33 -18.91
C GLU A 379 4.02 -15.36 -17.67
N HIS A 380 2.77 -14.93 -17.83
CA HIS A 380 1.73 -15.00 -16.78
C HIS A 380 0.96 -16.32 -16.79
N LEU A 381 1.23 -17.23 -17.72
CA LEU A 381 0.68 -18.58 -17.71
C LEU A 381 1.38 -19.45 -16.66
N PRO A 382 0.68 -20.17 -15.78
CA PRO A 382 1.26 -20.99 -14.70
C PRO A 382 2.40 -21.94 -15.10
N HIS A 383 2.38 -22.47 -16.32
CA HIS A 383 3.46 -23.36 -16.83
C HIS A 383 4.72 -22.62 -17.28
N CYS A 384 4.67 -21.27 -17.38
CA CYS A 384 5.80 -20.42 -17.76
C CYS A 384 6.49 -19.76 -16.55
N TYR A 385 6.04 -20.04 -15.31
CA TYR A 385 6.58 -19.36 -14.12
C TYR A 385 7.98 -19.84 -13.75
N ASP A 386 8.77 -18.91 -13.23
CA ASP A 386 9.94 -19.23 -12.45
C ASP A 386 9.56 -19.51 -10.99
N PRO A 387 10.28 -20.42 -10.29
CA PRO A 387 10.03 -20.67 -8.88
C PRO A 387 10.16 -19.42 -8.00
N ASN A 388 11.12 -18.52 -8.32
CA ASN A 388 11.30 -17.26 -7.59
C ASN A 388 10.33 -16.19 -8.07
N SER A 389 9.04 -16.44 -7.91
CA SER A 389 7.97 -15.50 -8.27
C SER A 389 6.82 -15.53 -7.26
N VAL A 390 6.01 -14.49 -7.27
CA VAL A 390 4.76 -14.40 -6.53
C VAL A 390 3.61 -14.34 -7.52
N VAL A 391 2.69 -15.30 -7.45
CA VAL A 391 1.52 -15.33 -8.34
C VAL A 391 0.30 -14.74 -7.65
N TYR A 392 -0.43 -13.93 -8.39
CA TYR A 392 -1.71 -13.33 -8.01
C TYR A 392 -2.81 -13.76 -8.97
N GLY A 393 -4.05 -13.84 -8.50
CA GLY A 393 -5.22 -13.86 -9.37
C GLY A 393 -5.31 -12.58 -10.19
N GLY A 394 -5.48 -11.49 -9.48
CA GLY A 394 -5.32 -10.09 -9.85
C GLY A 394 -4.79 -9.30 -8.66
N THR A 395 -4.31 -8.07 -8.88
CA THR A 395 -3.93 -7.14 -7.81
C THR A 395 -5.12 -6.24 -7.44
N HIS A 396 -4.92 -5.33 -6.50
CA HIS A 396 -5.93 -4.31 -6.14
C HIS A 396 -6.35 -3.40 -7.32
N ASP A 397 -5.55 -3.33 -8.38
CA ASP A 397 -5.84 -2.54 -9.61
C ASP A 397 -6.63 -3.33 -10.64
N ASN A 398 -6.66 -4.65 -10.50
CA ASN A 398 -7.36 -5.54 -11.41
C ASN A 398 -8.85 -5.63 -11.08
N GLU A 399 -9.61 -6.27 -11.97
CA GLU A 399 -10.96 -6.70 -11.66
C GLU A 399 -10.96 -7.77 -10.57
N THR A 400 -12.12 -8.14 -10.04
CA THR A 400 -12.22 -9.39 -9.31
C THR A 400 -12.22 -10.55 -10.31
N LEU A 401 -11.71 -11.73 -9.94
CA LEU A 401 -11.72 -12.89 -10.85
C LEU A 401 -13.12 -13.22 -11.36
N ALA A 402 -14.15 -13.10 -10.50
CA ALA A 402 -15.54 -13.33 -10.91
C ALA A 402 -16.01 -12.31 -11.95
N GLY A 403 -15.57 -11.06 -11.85
CA GLY A 403 -15.86 -10.01 -12.82
C GLY A 403 -15.07 -10.14 -14.11
N TYR A 404 -13.78 -10.49 -13.99
CA TYR A 404 -12.87 -10.64 -15.12
C TYR A 404 -13.26 -11.79 -16.07
N PHE A 405 -13.62 -12.95 -15.52
CA PHE A 405 -13.96 -14.14 -16.30
C PHE A 405 -15.42 -14.19 -16.78
N LYS A 406 -16.17 -13.10 -16.70
CA LYS A 406 -17.55 -13.05 -17.22
C LYS A 406 -17.60 -13.33 -18.72
N PRO A 407 -18.47 -14.27 -19.18
CA PRO A 407 -18.56 -14.62 -20.60
C PRO A 407 -18.90 -13.44 -21.53
N GLU A 408 -19.72 -12.50 -21.08
CA GLU A 408 -20.13 -11.32 -21.85
C GLU A 408 -18.97 -10.34 -22.15
N LYS A 409 -17.86 -10.48 -21.45
CA LYS A 409 -16.65 -9.65 -21.64
C LYS A 409 -15.60 -10.30 -22.56
N ARG A 410 -15.84 -11.54 -23.01
CA ARG A 410 -14.83 -12.34 -23.68
C ARG A 410 -15.29 -12.80 -25.05
N GLN A 411 -14.31 -12.97 -25.94
CA GLN A 411 -14.57 -13.63 -27.22
C GLN A 411 -14.73 -15.14 -26.98
N TRP A 412 -15.49 -15.83 -27.83
CA TRP A 412 -15.75 -17.27 -27.68
C TRP A 412 -14.45 -18.11 -27.66
N TRP A 413 -13.43 -17.73 -28.41
CA TRP A 413 -12.15 -18.43 -28.46
C TRP A 413 -11.34 -18.23 -27.18
N GLU A 414 -11.44 -17.06 -26.52
CA GLU A 414 -10.83 -16.85 -25.20
C GLU A 414 -11.47 -17.74 -24.15
N LEU A 415 -12.81 -17.80 -24.13
CA LEU A 415 -13.56 -18.68 -23.20
C LEU A 415 -13.18 -20.14 -23.40
N GLN A 416 -13.07 -20.60 -24.67
CA GLN A 416 -12.66 -21.96 -24.96
C GLN A 416 -11.22 -22.21 -24.49
N TYR A 417 -10.29 -21.28 -24.74
CA TYR A 417 -8.90 -21.42 -24.31
C TYR A 417 -8.78 -21.44 -22.78
N ILE A 418 -9.49 -20.56 -22.07
CA ILE A 418 -9.54 -20.53 -20.59
C ILE A 418 -10.07 -21.87 -20.07
N ALA A 419 -11.18 -22.36 -20.61
CA ALA A 419 -11.79 -23.61 -20.20
C ALA A 419 -10.84 -24.81 -20.42
N ASP A 420 -10.22 -24.91 -21.60
CA ASP A 420 -9.26 -25.98 -21.92
C ASP A 420 -8.04 -25.92 -21.03
N TYR A 421 -7.46 -24.73 -20.84
CA TYR A 421 -6.24 -24.54 -20.06
C TYR A 421 -6.48 -24.87 -18.56
N LEU A 422 -7.57 -24.38 -18.01
CA LEU A 422 -7.91 -24.57 -16.59
C LEU A 422 -8.58 -25.92 -16.31
N GLY A 423 -9.02 -26.66 -17.34
CA GLY A 423 -9.81 -27.88 -17.18
C GLY A 423 -11.17 -27.61 -16.57
N ALA A 424 -11.80 -26.47 -16.88
CA ALA A 424 -13.11 -26.09 -16.40
C ALA A 424 -14.23 -26.65 -17.32
N ALA A 425 -15.12 -27.46 -16.78
CA ALA A 425 -16.26 -27.99 -17.54
C ALA A 425 -17.39 -26.95 -17.63
N HIS A 426 -17.48 -26.07 -16.66
CA HIS A 426 -18.52 -25.06 -16.54
C HIS A 426 -17.93 -23.71 -16.13
N GLN A 427 -18.55 -22.61 -16.58
CA GLN A 427 -18.15 -21.24 -16.25
C GLN A 427 -18.09 -21.01 -14.72
N SER A 428 -19.00 -21.58 -13.96
CA SER A 428 -19.03 -21.47 -12.50
C SER A 428 -17.82 -22.06 -11.78
N GLU A 429 -17.02 -22.90 -12.46
CA GLU A 429 -15.82 -23.52 -11.90
C GLU A 429 -14.56 -22.67 -12.15
N VAL A 430 -14.59 -21.72 -13.09
CA VAL A 430 -13.39 -21.02 -13.58
C VAL A 430 -12.58 -20.40 -12.44
N VAL A 431 -13.23 -19.69 -11.52
CA VAL A 431 -12.55 -19.05 -10.36
C VAL A 431 -11.85 -20.11 -9.50
N ASP A 432 -12.50 -21.23 -9.17
CA ASP A 432 -11.88 -22.30 -8.39
C ASP A 432 -10.71 -22.96 -9.14
N ARG A 433 -10.82 -23.08 -10.46
CA ARG A 433 -9.73 -23.61 -11.30
C ARG A 433 -8.52 -22.64 -11.36
N VAL A 434 -8.76 -21.31 -11.33
CA VAL A 434 -7.71 -20.31 -11.20
C VAL A 434 -6.95 -20.47 -9.88
N PHE A 435 -7.67 -20.61 -8.75
CA PHE A 435 -7.04 -20.91 -7.45
C PHE A 435 -6.16 -22.17 -7.53
N ARG A 436 -6.68 -23.25 -8.10
CA ARG A 436 -5.94 -24.50 -8.25
C ARG A 436 -4.71 -24.35 -9.13
N ALA A 437 -4.81 -23.62 -10.24
CA ALA A 437 -3.69 -23.36 -11.15
C ALA A 437 -2.58 -22.56 -10.46
N ALA A 438 -2.94 -21.51 -9.71
CA ALA A 438 -1.98 -20.70 -8.94
C ALA A 438 -1.34 -21.50 -7.81
N TYR A 439 -2.15 -22.20 -7.00
CA TYR A 439 -1.64 -23.01 -5.88
C TYR A 439 -0.81 -24.19 -6.36
N GLY A 440 -1.15 -24.80 -7.51
CA GLY A 440 -0.40 -25.89 -8.14
C GLY A 440 0.86 -25.44 -8.88
N SER A 441 1.06 -24.15 -9.12
CA SER A 441 2.20 -23.62 -9.83
C SER A 441 3.51 -23.75 -9.06
N VAL A 442 4.64 -23.53 -9.74
CA VAL A 442 5.99 -23.52 -9.15
C VAL A 442 6.30 -22.23 -8.40
N ALA A 443 5.50 -21.16 -8.55
CA ALA A 443 5.71 -19.90 -7.87
C ALA A 443 5.88 -20.10 -6.33
N SER A 444 6.81 -19.37 -5.72
CA SER A 444 7.06 -19.48 -4.27
C SER A 444 5.82 -19.11 -3.45
N VAL A 445 5.14 -18.04 -3.80
CA VAL A 445 3.96 -17.58 -3.06
C VAL A 445 2.78 -17.41 -4.01
N ALA A 446 1.57 -17.75 -3.53
CA ALA A 446 0.32 -17.48 -4.24
C ALA A 446 -0.56 -16.59 -3.35
N ILE A 447 -0.91 -15.40 -3.83
CA ILE A 447 -1.70 -14.41 -3.10
C ILE A 447 -2.98 -14.10 -3.89
N PHE A 448 -4.12 -14.07 -3.18
CA PHE A 448 -5.41 -13.71 -3.77
C PHE A 448 -6.04 -12.57 -3.00
N GLN A 449 -6.75 -11.71 -3.71
CA GLN A 449 -7.59 -10.69 -3.09
C GLN A 449 -8.70 -11.37 -2.24
N MET A 450 -9.06 -10.74 -1.11
CA MET A 450 -10.16 -11.27 -0.29
C MET A 450 -11.47 -11.33 -1.09
N GLN A 451 -11.71 -10.42 -1.99
CA GLN A 451 -12.85 -10.42 -2.90
C GLN A 451 -12.93 -11.71 -3.74
N ASP A 452 -11.78 -12.21 -4.20
CA ASP A 452 -11.70 -13.44 -4.99
C ASP A 452 -11.95 -14.69 -4.12
N VAL A 453 -11.44 -14.70 -2.89
CA VAL A 453 -11.73 -15.75 -1.90
C VAL A 453 -13.23 -15.85 -1.66
N LEU A 454 -13.94 -14.72 -1.64
CA LEU A 454 -15.38 -14.61 -1.46
C LEU A 454 -16.16 -14.78 -2.77
N LYS A 455 -15.47 -14.83 -3.92
CA LYS A 455 -16.06 -14.88 -5.28
C LYS A 455 -17.01 -13.70 -5.56
N LEU A 456 -16.64 -12.50 -5.11
CA LEU A 456 -17.41 -11.29 -5.34
C LEU A 456 -17.16 -10.77 -6.74
N ASP A 457 -18.21 -10.14 -7.30
CA ASP A 457 -18.17 -9.48 -8.60
C ASP A 457 -17.53 -8.08 -8.51
N ASN A 458 -17.34 -7.41 -9.63
CA ASN A 458 -16.69 -6.10 -9.79
C ASN A 458 -17.29 -4.94 -8.98
N TRP A 459 -18.47 -5.07 -8.40
CA TRP A 459 -18.95 -4.10 -7.42
C TRP A 459 -18.02 -4.02 -6.19
N ALA A 460 -17.25 -5.09 -5.92
CA ALA A 460 -16.27 -5.17 -4.86
C ALA A 460 -14.84 -4.84 -5.33
N ARG A 461 -14.64 -4.42 -6.56
CA ARG A 461 -13.32 -4.01 -7.09
C ARG A 461 -12.72 -2.91 -6.22
N MET A 462 -11.43 -3.02 -5.92
CA MET A 462 -10.73 -2.11 -5.03
C MET A 462 -10.40 -0.78 -5.71
N ASN A 463 -9.79 -0.87 -6.88
CA ASN A 463 -9.36 0.30 -7.64
C ASN A 463 -9.57 0.11 -9.15
N THR A 464 -9.96 1.17 -9.82
CA THR A 464 -9.94 1.29 -11.28
C THR A 464 -8.96 2.39 -11.64
N PRO A 465 -7.74 2.05 -12.11
CA PRO A 465 -6.72 3.02 -12.46
C PRO A 465 -7.23 4.11 -13.40
N GLY A 466 -6.78 5.35 -13.19
CA GLY A 466 -7.20 6.50 -13.99
C GLY A 466 -8.58 7.07 -13.65
N THR A 467 -9.25 6.58 -12.61
CA THR A 467 -10.56 7.09 -12.16
C THR A 467 -10.50 7.67 -10.75
N LEU A 468 -11.44 8.56 -10.41
CA LEU A 468 -11.60 9.15 -9.09
C LEU A 468 -12.97 8.85 -8.51
N GLY A 469 -13.06 8.83 -7.18
CA GLY A 469 -14.31 8.91 -6.43
C GLY A 469 -14.84 7.59 -5.86
N GLU A 470 -14.81 6.48 -6.59
CA GLU A 470 -15.38 5.20 -6.13
C GLU A 470 -14.34 4.16 -5.71
N ASN A 471 -13.05 4.48 -5.79
CA ASN A 471 -11.94 3.60 -5.46
C ASN A 471 -11.68 3.54 -3.94
N TRP A 472 -11.01 2.49 -3.49
CA TRP A 472 -10.50 2.31 -2.11
C TRP A 472 -11.59 2.23 -1.03
N ARG A 473 -12.82 1.83 -1.41
CA ARG A 473 -13.99 1.87 -0.52
C ARG A 473 -14.49 0.51 -0.07
N TRP A 474 -14.21 -0.55 -0.84
CA TRP A 474 -14.74 -1.87 -0.51
C TRP A 474 -14.29 -2.34 0.86
N ARG A 475 -15.23 -2.95 1.62
CA ARG A 475 -14.99 -3.52 2.94
C ARG A 475 -15.63 -4.90 3.08
N LEU A 476 -14.95 -5.75 3.84
CA LEU A 476 -15.49 -7.03 4.30
C LEU A 476 -16.61 -6.78 5.32
N VAL A 477 -17.72 -7.45 5.15
CA VAL A 477 -18.83 -7.41 6.11
C VAL A 477 -18.57 -8.41 7.24
N PRO A 478 -18.92 -8.09 8.51
CA PRO A 478 -18.75 -9.01 9.64
C PRO A 478 -19.33 -10.39 9.37
N GLY A 479 -18.56 -11.46 9.60
CA GLY A 479 -18.97 -12.84 9.38
C GLY A 479 -18.92 -13.32 7.92
N GLN A 480 -18.54 -12.51 6.95
CA GLN A 480 -18.46 -12.89 5.54
C GLN A 480 -17.27 -13.83 5.25
N PHE A 481 -16.15 -13.67 5.95
CA PHE A 481 -15.04 -14.64 5.92
C PHE A 481 -15.36 -15.79 6.88
N THR A 482 -16.16 -16.74 6.42
CA THR A 482 -16.64 -17.87 7.21
C THR A 482 -15.57 -18.96 7.39
N ASP A 483 -15.80 -19.82 8.37
CA ASP A 483 -15.00 -21.02 8.58
C ASP A 483 -14.90 -21.89 7.33
N GLU A 484 -16.01 -22.04 6.58
CA GLU A 484 -16.04 -22.81 5.33
C GLU A 484 -15.08 -22.24 4.29
N ARG A 485 -14.98 -20.90 4.19
CA ARG A 485 -14.04 -20.25 3.27
C ARG A 485 -12.58 -20.44 3.72
N ALA A 486 -12.33 -20.35 5.01
CA ALA A 486 -11.00 -20.64 5.56
C ALA A 486 -10.62 -22.12 5.34
N ASP A 487 -11.53 -23.06 5.57
CA ASP A 487 -11.32 -24.49 5.34
C ASP A 487 -11.06 -24.81 3.86
N TYR A 488 -11.71 -24.10 2.94
CA TYR A 488 -11.41 -24.19 1.50
C TYR A 488 -9.96 -23.76 1.19
N LEU A 489 -9.48 -22.65 1.75
CA LEU A 489 -8.09 -22.22 1.59
C LEU A 489 -7.12 -23.24 2.21
N SER A 490 -7.45 -23.78 3.39
CA SER A 490 -6.68 -24.83 4.05
C SER A 490 -6.55 -26.08 3.18
N TRP A 491 -7.65 -26.51 2.55
CA TRP A 491 -7.66 -27.62 1.62
C TRP A 491 -6.76 -27.39 0.40
N LEU A 492 -6.75 -26.17 -0.15
CA LEU A 492 -5.83 -25.80 -1.25
C LEU A 492 -4.37 -25.88 -0.80
N VAL A 493 -4.06 -25.34 0.39
CA VAL A 493 -2.70 -25.40 0.97
C VAL A 493 -2.23 -26.85 1.11
N ASP A 494 -3.06 -27.72 1.69
CA ASP A 494 -2.72 -29.13 1.86
C ASP A 494 -2.57 -29.86 0.51
N THR A 495 -3.47 -29.62 -0.42
CA THR A 495 -3.46 -30.28 -1.74
C THR A 495 -2.18 -29.98 -2.52
N PHE A 496 -1.65 -28.75 -2.40
CA PHE A 496 -0.52 -28.28 -3.22
C PHE A 496 0.77 -28.03 -2.41
N GLY A 497 0.81 -28.40 -1.13
CA GLY A 497 2.02 -28.31 -0.30
C GLY A 497 2.53 -26.88 -0.14
N ARG A 498 1.68 -25.92 0.26
CA ARG A 498 2.02 -24.52 0.48
C ARG A 498 2.01 -24.13 1.95
N PHE A 499 2.88 -24.79 2.76
CA PHE A 499 2.95 -24.57 4.22
C PHE A 499 4.40 -24.46 4.75
#